data_69172d65a90cd59e42653e25d610fc5c
#
_entry.id   69172d65a90cd59e42653e25d610fc5c
#
_cell.length_a   1.000
_cell.length_b   1.000
_cell.length_c   1.000
_cell.angle_alpha   90.00
_cell.angle_beta   90.00
_cell.angle_gamma   90.00
#
_symmetry.space_group_name_H-M   'P 1'
#
loop_
_entity.id
_entity.type
_entity.pdbx_description
1 polymer ?
#
loop_
_entity_poly.entity_id
_entity_poly.type
_entity_poly.pdbx_seq_one_letter_code
_entity_poly.pdbx_strand_id
1 'polypeptide(L)'
;MNQSKDSQLDAFQTDSVPEQALSFDTLITNAKVFNNGEAAVIEDVAIAGGRIVARGQSLNQASAGNVIDGSGLWLMPGLFDIHTHYDLELEVAPGLPESTRHGTTSVVIANCSLGLAFGNQRDGTNDPIVSCYA
;
A
#
# COMPACT_ATOMS: atom_id res chain seq x y z
N MET A 1 -6.77 -18.60 44.43
CA MET A 1 -5.72 -17.61 44.12
C MET A 1 -5.56 -17.62 42.63
N ASN A 2 -6.22 -16.70 41.95
CA ASN A 2 -6.23 -16.59 40.50
C ASN A 2 -5.62 -15.24 40.14
N GLN A 3 -4.40 -15.24 39.63
CA GLN A 3 -3.73 -14.02 39.16
C GLN A 3 -4.02 -13.86 37.67
N SER A 4 -4.82 -12.87 37.35
CA SER A 4 -5.03 -12.35 36.01
C SER A 4 -3.71 -11.77 35.49
N LYS A 5 -3.23 -12.27 34.39
CA LYS A 5 -2.16 -11.63 33.61
C LYS A 5 -2.82 -10.57 32.72
N ASP A 6 -2.72 -9.33 33.15
CA ASP A 6 -2.98 -8.18 32.29
C ASP A 6 -1.91 -8.14 31.19
N SER A 7 -2.35 -8.36 29.96
CA SER A 7 -1.54 -8.11 28.78
C SER A 7 -1.49 -6.60 28.53
N GLN A 8 -0.43 -5.96 28.99
CA GLN A 8 -0.05 -4.61 28.58
C GLN A 8 0.29 -4.67 27.07
N LEU A 9 -0.63 -4.19 26.25
CA LEU A 9 -0.31 -3.75 24.90
C LEU A 9 0.45 -2.43 25.06
N ASP A 10 1.75 -2.49 24.81
CA ASP A 10 2.59 -1.31 24.80
C ASP A 10 2.04 -0.32 23.77
N ALA A 11 1.50 0.78 24.30
CA ALA A 11 1.16 1.94 23.50
C ALA A 11 2.44 2.41 22.81
N PHE A 12 2.42 2.44 21.48
CA PHE A 12 3.48 3.00 20.65
C PHE A 12 3.68 4.46 21.06
N GLN A 13 4.66 4.72 21.93
CA GLN A 13 5.06 6.07 22.25
C GLN A 13 5.72 6.67 21.01
N THR A 14 5.01 7.55 20.34
CA THR A 14 5.60 8.45 19.35
C THR A 14 6.45 9.46 20.11
N ASP A 15 7.75 9.20 20.21
CA ASP A 15 8.70 10.22 20.62
C ASP A 15 8.52 11.40 19.66
N SER A 16 8.10 12.52 20.21
CA SER A 16 7.89 13.76 19.46
C SER A 16 9.21 14.29 18.94
N VAL A 17 9.58 13.91 17.73
CA VAL A 17 10.66 14.56 16.98
C VAL A 17 10.20 15.98 16.71
N PRO A 18 11.01 17.01 17.02
CA PRO A 18 10.58 18.39 16.79
C PRO A 18 10.30 18.61 15.30
N GLU A 19 9.09 19.05 15.00
CA GLU A 19 8.49 19.24 13.66
C GLU A 19 9.37 20.10 12.71
N GLN A 20 10.26 20.90 13.25
CA GLN A 20 11.12 21.82 12.50
C GLN A 20 12.32 21.16 11.79
N ALA A 21 12.57 19.87 11.99
CA ALA A 21 13.72 19.16 11.43
C ALA A 21 13.36 18.13 10.35
N LEU A 22 12.08 17.86 10.10
CA LEU A 22 11.66 16.86 9.13
C LEU A 22 11.44 17.51 7.75
N SER A 23 12.24 17.11 6.77
CA SER A 23 11.90 17.33 5.37
C SER A 23 11.07 16.14 4.88
N PHE A 24 9.97 16.44 4.21
CA PHE A 24 9.09 15.42 3.63
C PHE A 24 9.33 15.31 2.12
N ASP A 25 9.34 14.11 1.59
CA ASP A 25 9.33 13.90 0.14
C ASP A 25 7.97 14.33 -0.42
N THR A 26 6.91 13.91 0.28
CA THR A 26 5.52 14.21 -0.09
C THR A 26 4.69 14.47 1.17
N LEU A 27 3.84 15.47 1.10
CA LEU A 27 2.80 15.76 2.08
C LEU A 27 1.43 15.69 1.40
N ILE A 28 0.57 14.83 1.90
CA ILE A 28 -0.84 14.77 1.49
C ILE A 28 -1.63 15.53 2.54
N THR A 29 -2.37 16.57 2.14
CA THR A 29 -3.11 17.44 3.06
C THR A 29 -4.61 17.18 2.99
N ASN A 30 -5.30 17.36 4.11
CA ASN A 30 -6.77 17.32 4.22
C ASN A 30 -7.44 16.05 3.68
N ALA A 31 -6.74 14.93 3.62
CA ALA A 31 -7.32 13.67 3.16
C ALA A 31 -8.17 13.00 4.25
N LYS A 32 -9.22 12.29 3.83
CA LYS A 32 -9.97 11.41 4.73
C LYS A 32 -9.21 10.09 4.88
N VAL A 33 -8.44 9.98 5.95
CA VAL A 33 -7.53 8.84 6.20
C VAL A 33 -8.27 7.71 6.90
N PHE A 34 -8.18 6.51 6.35
CA PHE A 34 -8.72 5.30 6.93
C PHE A 34 -7.69 4.63 7.82
N ASN A 35 -8.07 4.42 9.07
CA ASN A 35 -7.32 3.65 10.05
C ASN A 35 -7.97 2.28 10.23
N ASN A 36 -7.14 1.30 10.41
CA ASN A 36 -7.46 -0.12 10.61
C ASN A 36 -8.59 -0.37 11.65
N GLY A 37 -9.84 -0.31 11.21
CA GLY A 37 -11.02 -0.55 12.05
C GLY A 37 -11.52 0.66 12.87
N GLU A 38 -10.83 1.81 12.80
CA GLU A 38 -11.27 3.05 13.44
C GLU A 38 -12.06 3.94 12.48
N ALA A 39 -12.74 4.94 13.02
CA ALA A 39 -13.41 5.93 12.21
C ALA A 39 -12.39 6.74 11.39
N ALA A 40 -12.66 6.94 10.10
CA ALA A 40 -11.80 7.75 9.26
C ALA A 40 -11.78 9.21 9.74
N VAL A 41 -10.60 9.80 9.75
CA VAL A 41 -10.39 11.19 10.16
C VAL A 41 -9.82 12.01 9.02
N ILE A 42 -10.09 13.32 9.01
CA ILE A 42 -9.46 14.26 8.07
C ILE A 42 -8.17 14.73 8.71
N GLU A 43 -7.05 14.42 8.05
CA GLU A 43 -5.72 14.80 8.52
C GLU A 43 -4.72 14.86 7.36
N ASP A 44 -3.53 15.37 7.67
CA ASP A 44 -2.38 15.39 6.76
C ASP A 44 -1.53 14.16 7.02
N VAL A 45 -0.87 13.67 5.96
CA VAL A 45 0.06 12.53 6.03
C VAL A 45 1.36 12.91 5.33
N ALA A 46 2.46 12.87 6.07
CA ALA A 46 3.80 13.15 5.56
C ALA A 46 4.58 11.85 5.29
N ILE A 47 5.25 11.83 4.15
CA ILE A 47 6.02 10.69 3.65
C ILE A 47 7.46 11.14 3.43
N ALA A 48 8.41 10.35 3.92
CA ALA A 48 9.83 10.50 3.65
C ALA A 48 10.49 9.11 3.56
N GLY A 49 11.39 8.94 2.58
CA GLY A 49 12.09 7.67 2.37
C GLY A 49 11.15 6.48 2.13
N GLY A 50 10.00 6.71 1.49
CA GLY A 50 8.99 5.68 1.23
C GLY A 50 8.21 5.22 2.46
N ARG A 51 8.24 5.97 3.57
CA ARG A 51 7.54 5.67 4.81
C ARG A 51 6.68 6.84 5.26
N ILE A 52 5.57 6.54 5.93
CA ILE A 52 4.79 7.55 6.66
C ILE A 52 5.60 7.92 7.90
N VAL A 53 5.99 9.21 8.00
CA VAL A 53 6.83 9.73 9.09
C VAL A 53 6.07 10.65 10.04
N ALA A 54 4.95 11.21 9.60
CA ALA A 54 4.08 12.02 10.46
C ALA A 54 2.63 11.96 9.97
N ARG A 55 1.70 12.12 10.91
CA ARG A 55 0.27 12.26 10.67
C ARG A 55 -0.29 13.28 11.64
N GLY A 56 -1.27 14.04 11.22
CA GLY A 56 -1.93 15.03 12.07
C GLY A 56 -2.60 16.13 11.28
N GLN A 57 -3.03 17.17 11.96
CA GLN A 57 -3.63 18.35 11.33
C GLN A 57 -2.57 19.44 11.16
N SER A 58 -2.62 20.14 10.02
CA SER A 58 -1.81 21.33 9.75
C SER A 58 -0.29 21.08 9.80
N LEU A 59 0.17 20.00 9.20
CA LEU A 59 1.60 19.75 9.04
C LEU A 59 2.26 20.84 8.17
N ASN A 60 3.53 21.12 8.44
CA ASN A 60 4.25 22.23 7.78
C ASN A 60 4.51 21.92 6.28
N GLN A 61 3.73 22.53 5.40
CA GLN A 61 3.86 22.37 3.95
C GLN A 61 5.20 22.84 3.39
N ALA A 62 5.83 23.85 4.04
CA ALA A 62 7.14 24.36 3.60
C ALA A 62 8.26 23.32 3.78
N SER A 63 8.03 22.27 4.53
CA SER A 63 8.96 21.16 4.73
C SER A 63 8.82 20.06 3.69
N ALA A 64 7.87 20.16 2.74
CA ALA A 64 7.59 19.12 1.76
C ALA A 64 8.14 19.47 0.38
N GLY A 65 8.76 18.46 -0.28
CA GLY A 65 9.19 18.57 -1.67
C GLY A 65 8.01 18.54 -2.66
N ASN A 66 6.95 17.83 -2.31
CA ASN A 66 5.70 17.74 -3.08
C ASN A 66 4.51 17.83 -2.13
N VAL A 67 3.48 18.61 -2.48
CA VAL A 67 2.24 18.73 -1.71
C VAL A 67 1.07 18.29 -2.58
N ILE A 68 0.28 17.36 -2.06
CA ILE A 68 -0.93 16.84 -2.71
C ILE A 68 -2.14 17.27 -1.88
N ASP A 69 -3.05 18.02 -2.47
CA ASP A 69 -4.33 18.33 -1.84
C ASP A 69 -5.25 17.12 -1.90
N GLY A 70 -5.51 16.52 -0.75
CA GLY A 70 -6.39 15.38 -0.55
C GLY A 70 -7.82 15.75 -0.17
N SER A 71 -8.20 17.02 -0.25
CA SER A 71 -9.54 17.50 0.11
C SER A 71 -10.63 16.75 -0.67
N GLY A 72 -11.55 16.13 0.06
CA GLY A 72 -12.62 15.31 -0.52
C GLY A 72 -12.19 13.92 -0.99
N LEU A 73 -10.91 13.58 -0.90
CA LEU A 73 -10.37 12.27 -1.28
C LEU A 73 -10.21 11.36 -0.05
N TRP A 74 -10.19 10.08 -0.33
CA TRP A 74 -9.91 9.05 0.66
C TRP A 74 -8.46 8.60 0.55
N LEU A 75 -7.77 8.54 1.67
CA LEU A 75 -6.44 7.94 1.78
C LEU A 75 -6.57 6.64 2.58
N MET A 76 -6.20 5.55 1.95
CA MET A 76 -6.33 4.22 2.52
C MET A 76 -5.14 3.35 2.09
N PRO A 77 -4.87 2.23 2.78
CA PRO A 77 -3.92 1.25 2.28
C PRO A 77 -4.30 0.80 0.86
N GLY A 78 -3.29 0.54 0.03
CA GLY A 78 -3.53 -0.01 -1.29
C GLY A 78 -4.29 -1.34 -1.22
N LEU A 79 -5.10 -1.61 -2.22
CA LEU A 79 -5.89 -2.83 -2.27
C LEU A 79 -4.98 -4.05 -2.47
N PHE A 80 -5.27 -5.11 -1.74
CA PHE A 80 -4.60 -6.40 -1.88
C PHE A 80 -5.58 -7.39 -2.51
N ASP A 81 -5.33 -7.74 -3.78
CA ASP A 81 -6.15 -8.67 -4.52
C ASP A 81 -5.59 -10.08 -4.36
N ILE A 82 -6.35 -10.93 -3.69
CA ILE A 82 -5.96 -12.31 -3.37
C ILE A 82 -6.47 -13.33 -4.38
N HIS A 83 -7.22 -12.92 -5.41
CA HIS A 83 -7.75 -13.81 -6.43
C HIS A 83 -7.60 -13.18 -7.81
N THR A 84 -6.52 -13.52 -8.50
CA THR A 84 -6.17 -12.93 -9.80
C THR A 84 -5.89 -13.99 -10.86
N HIS A 85 -5.93 -13.55 -12.13
CA HIS A 85 -5.54 -14.30 -13.31
C HIS A 85 -4.46 -13.56 -14.10
N TYR A 86 -3.56 -12.88 -13.39
CA TYR A 86 -2.54 -12.02 -14.00
C TYR A 86 -1.30 -12.74 -14.52
N ASP A 87 -1.28 -14.07 -14.44
CA ASP A 87 -0.11 -14.86 -14.81
C ASP A 87 0.38 -14.53 -16.21
N LEU A 88 -0.52 -14.49 -17.21
CA LEU A 88 -0.16 -14.11 -18.57
C LEU A 88 0.05 -12.60 -18.74
N GLU A 89 -0.73 -11.78 -18.06
CA GLU A 89 -0.60 -10.33 -18.14
C GLU A 89 0.78 -9.86 -17.66
N LEU A 90 1.35 -10.51 -16.63
CA LEU A 90 2.70 -10.21 -16.16
C LEU A 90 3.79 -10.40 -17.22
N GLU A 91 3.60 -11.31 -18.18
CA GLU A 91 4.55 -11.52 -19.26
C GLU A 91 4.51 -10.38 -20.29
N VAL A 92 3.35 -9.80 -20.54
CA VAL A 92 3.16 -8.75 -21.57
C VAL A 92 3.11 -7.35 -20.98
N ALA A 93 2.63 -7.19 -19.76
CA ALA A 93 2.45 -5.91 -19.09
C ALA A 93 2.76 -6.01 -17.58
N PRO A 94 4.03 -6.22 -17.19
CA PRO A 94 4.41 -6.51 -15.80
C PRO A 94 4.06 -5.41 -14.80
N GLY A 95 3.74 -4.21 -15.26
CA GLY A 95 3.25 -3.12 -14.42
C GLY A 95 1.79 -3.24 -13.99
N LEU A 96 1.05 -4.23 -14.52
CA LEU A 96 -0.39 -4.43 -14.26
C LEU A 96 -1.16 -3.10 -14.26
N PRO A 97 -1.17 -2.35 -15.39
CA PRO A 97 -1.60 -0.95 -15.41
C PRO A 97 -3.06 -0.76 -15.01
N GLU A 98 -3.94 -1.70 -15.32
CA GLU A 98 -5.34 -1.59 -14.93
C GLU A 98 -5.52 -1.79 -13.43
N SER A 99 -4.86 -2.78 -12.82
CA SER A 99 -4.90 -3.01 -11.39
C SER A 99 -4.36 -1.81 -10.61
N THR A 100 -3.21 -1.30 -11.04
CA THR A 100 -2.57 -0.13 -10.42
C THR A 100 -3.47 1.11 -10.52
N ARG A 101 -4.12 1.33 -11.67
CA ARG A 101 -5.06 2.44 -11.89
C ARG A 101 -6.23 2.42 -10.91
N HIS A 102 -6.67 1.24 -10.51
CA HIS A 102 -7.78 1.04 -9.57
C HIS A 102 -7.35 0.92 -8.11
N GLY A 103 -6.07 1.20 -7.80
CA GLY A 103 -5.56 1.27 -6.43
C GLY A 103 -5.11 -0.07 -5.87
N THR A 104 -4.99 -1.11 -6.69
CA THR A 104 -4.39 -2.38 -6.28
C THR A 104 -2.87 -2.22 -6.23
N THR A 105 -2.27 -2.48 -5.08
CA THR A 105 -0.83 -2.36 -4.85
C THR A 105 -0.14 -3.69 -4.60
N SER A 106 -0.92 -4.74 -4.36
CA SER A 106 -0.40 -6.09 -4.14
C SER A 106 -1.37 -7.11 -4.68
N VAL A 107 -0.86 -8.18 -5.26
CA VAL A 107 -1.67 -9.26 -5.83
C VAL A 107 -1.09 -10.61 -5.42
N VAL A 108 -1.96 -11.62 -5.32
CA VAL A 108 -1.56 -13.03 -5.27
C VAL A 108 -1.80 -13.63 -6.65
N ILE A 109 -0.77 -14.20 -7.23
CA ILE A 109 -0.86 -14.95 -8.49
C ILE A 109 -0.84 -16.45 -8.22
N ALA A 110 -1.24 -17.25 -9.20
CA ALA A 110 -1.24 -18.72 -9.13
C ALA A 110 -2.23 -19.35 -8.12
N ASN A 111 -3.13 -18.58 -7.55
CA ASN A 111 -4.11 -19.11 -6.59
C ASN A 111 -5.41 -19.61 -7.23
N CYS A 112 -5.61 -19.39 -8.51
CA CYS A 112 -6.80 -19.83 -9.26
C CYS A 112 -6.40 -20.63 -10.49
N SER A 113 -6.14 -21.92 -10.32
CA SER A 113 -5.97 -22.99 -11.32
C SER A 113 -4.90 -22.82 -12.41
N LEU A 114 -4.47 -21.63 -12.73
CA LEU A 114 -3.47 -21.31 -13.75
C LEU A 114 -2.31 -20.58 -13.04
N GLY A 115 -1.32 -21.32 -12.57
CA GLY A 115 -0.12 -20.75 -11.97
C GLY A 115 1.04 -20.83 -12.93
N LEU A 116 1.65 -19.69 -13.29
CA LEU A 116 2.97 -19.69 -13.91
C LEU A 116 4.00 -19.93 -12.83
N ALA A 117 4.73 -21.05 -12.90
CA ALA A 117 5.91 -21.26 -12.09
C ALA A 117 7.09 -20.58 -12.76
N PHE A 118 7.90 -19.85 -12.00
CA PHE A 118 9.13 -19.26 -12.52
C PHE A 118 10.12 -20.37 -12.95
N GLY A 119 10.58 -20.34 -14.18
CA GLY A 119 11.51 -21.31 -14.73
C GLY A 119 11.54 -21.32 -16.26
N ASN A 120 11.80 -22.47 -16.85
CA ASN A 120 11.93 -22.66 -18.30
C ASN A 120 10.64 -22.46 -19.12
N GLN A 121 9.60 -21.96 -18.52
CA GLN A 121 8.30 -21.71 -19.16
C GLN A 121 8.39 -20.59 -20.23
N ARG A 122 9.44 -19.78 -20.20
CA ARG A 122 9.69 -18.74 -21.20
C ARG A 122 9.98 -19.27 -22.59
N ASP A 123 10.33 -20.53 -22.72
CA ASP A 123 10.67 -21.13 -24.02
C ASP A 123 9.45 -21.42 -24.89
N GLY A 124 8.24 -21.26 -24.35
CA GLY A 124 6.97 -21.26 -25.08
C GLY A 124 6.60 -22.57 -25.80
N THR A 125 7.45 -23.57 -25.76
CA THR A 125 7.35 -24.69 -26.66
C THR A 125 6.48 -25.83 -26.19
N ASN A 126 6.13 -25.90 -24.90
CA ASN A 126 5.32 -27.02 -24.37
C ASN A 126 4.55 -26.70 -23.07
N ASP A 127 4.26 -25.46 -22.78
CA ASP A 127 3.47 -25.16 -21.60
C ASP A 127 1.97 -25.20 -21.94
N PRO A 128 1.19 -26.16 -21.38
CA PRO A 128 -0.24 -26.24 -21.63
C PRO A 128 -1.00 -25.01 -21.13
N ILE A 129 -0.42 -24.22 -20.24
CA ILE A 129 -1.04 -23.00 -19.70
C ILE A 129 -0.92 -21.87 -20.72
N VAL A 130 0.27 -21.69 -21.32
CA VAL A 130 0.47 -20.70 -22.37
C VAL A 130 -0.38 -21.02 -23.60
N SER A 131 -0.51 -22.29 -23.93
CA SER A 131 -1.35 -22.73 -25.08
C SER A 131 -2.85 -22.55 -24.85
N CYS A 132 -3.32 -22.39 -23.61
CA CYS A 132 -4.72 -22.06 -23.34
C CYS A 132 -5.08 -20.61 -23.68
N TYR A 133 -4.08 -19.73 -23.81
CA TYR A 133 -4.28 -18.30 -24.09
C TYR A 133 -3.82 -17.89 -25.49
N ALA A 134 -3.22 -18.79 -26.22
CA ALA A 134 -2.78 -18.59 -27.61
C ALA A 134 -3.89 -18.99 -28.58
#